data_ddec9a691081651f848a843646857435
#
_entry.id   ddec9a691081651f848a843646857435
#
_cell.length_a   1.000
_cell.length_b   1.000
_cell.length_c   1.000
_cell.angle_alpha   90.00
_cell.angle_beta   90.00
_cell.angle_gamma   90.00
#
_symmetry.space_group_name_H-M   'P 1'
#
loop_
_entity.id
_entity.type
_entity.pdbx_description
1 polymer ?
#
loop_
_entity_poly.entity_id
_entity_poly.type
_entity_poly.pdbx_seq_one_letter_code
_entity_poly.pdbx_strand_id
1 'polypeptide(L)'
;MEQDCAIRNEKKAFRYRAAAIIVEDNCVLFAGNEVDDYFYSVGGAVHMGETAEEAVKREVLEETGVSYEVDHLALIHENFFIGSSCLKGVEFHELAFYYWMKPMGQRVFMSQSRTMSGVKETMYWIPIDELDKVHAYPSFMKEFLQTPHTGVAHIITDERM
;
A
#
# COMPACT_ATOMS: atom_id res chain seq x y z
N MET A 1 19.22 -13.62 5.27
CA MET A 1 18.38 -12.69 6.02
C MET A 1 17.88 -11.62 5.05
N GLU A 2 16.60 -11.51 4.94
CA GLU A 2 15.98 -10.48 4.11
C GLU A 2 16.14 -9.11 4.78
N GLN A 3 16.51 -8.14 3.99
CA GLN A 3 16.74 -6.78 4.48
C GLN A 3 15.94 -5.79 3.63
N ASP A 4 15.15 -4.97 4.29
CA ASP A 4 14.38 -3.92 3.62
C ASP A 4 15.26 -2.84 3.02
N CYS A 5 14.85 -2.32 1.87
CA CYS A 5 15.40 -1.08 1.31
C CYS A 5 14.89 0.11 2.12
N ALA A 6 15.39 0.26 3.32
CA ALA A 6 14.97 1.30 4.26
C ALA A 6 16.14 1.76 5.12
N ILE A 7 16.12 3.04 5.49
CA ILE A 7 17.08 3.63 6.41
C ILE A 7 16.28 4.45 7.42
N ARG A 8 16.62 4.33 8.70
CA ARG A 8 15.96 5.09 9.75
C ARG A 8 16.94 5.52 10.84
N ASN A 9 16.73 6.72 11.35
CA ASN A 9 17.30 7.18 12.61
C ASN A 9 16.15 7.64 13.54
N GLU A 10 16.48 8.30 14.65
CA GLU A 10 15.49 8.73 15.64
C GLU A 10 14.47 9.75 15.11
N LYS A 11 14.81 10.50 14.06
CA LYS A 11 14.01 11.63 13.56
C LYS A 11 13.48 11.43 12.15
N LYS A 12 14.19 10.65 11.34
CA LYS A 12 13.89 10.51 9.91
C LYS A 12 13.93 9.06 9.46
N ALA A 13 13.05 8.74 8.52
CA ALA A 13 12.99 7.44 7.88
C ALA A 13 12.84 7.59 6.38
N PHE A 14 13.59 6.81 5.62
CA PHE A 14 13.34 6.57 4.21
C PHE A 14 12.92 5.11 4.04
N ARG A 15 11.96 4.86 3.16
CA ARG A 15 11.61 3.49 2.75
C ARG A 15 11.20 3.42 1.29
N TYR A 16 11.62 2.33 0.66
CA TYR A 16 11.20 1.96 -0.68
C TYR A 16 10.11 0.88 -0.56
N ARG A 17 8.94 1.19 -1.08
CA ARG A 17 7.74 0.37 -0.93
C ARG A 17 7.18 -0.05 -2.29
N ALA A 18 6.62 -1.26 -2.36
CA ALA A 18 5.79 -1.71 -3.47
C ALA A 18 4.37 -1.96 -2.95
N ALA A 19 3.38 -1.47 -3.66
CA ALA A 19 1.98 -1.59 -3.27
C ALA A 19 1.11 -2.02 -4.46
N ALA A 20 -0.03 -2.62 -4.15
CA ALA A 20 -0.95 -3.15 -5.13
C ALA A 20 -2.25 -2.36 -5.20
N ILE A 21 -2.73 -2.16 -6.40
CA ILE A 21 -4.10 -1.73 -6.69
C ILE A 21 -4.85 -2.96 -7.18
N ILE A 22 -5.79 -3.44 -6.38
CA ILE A 22 -6.59 -4.63 -6.68
C ILE A 22 -8.05 -4.22 -6.70
N VAL A 23 -8.69 -4.28 -7.85
CA VAL A 23 -10.09 -3.89 -8.03
C VAL A 23 -10.91 -5.08 -8.50
N GLU A 24 -11.99 -5.37 -7.77
CA GLU A 24 -13.00 -6.37 -8.11
C GLU A 24 -14.39 -5.77 -7.89
N ASP A 25 -15.29 -5.89 -8.87
CA ASP A 25 -16.69 -5.43 -8.76
C ASP A 25 -16.83 -3.98 -8.23
N ASN A 26 -16.04 -3.04 -8.77
CA ASN A 26 -15.99 -1.65 -8.32
C ASN A 26 -15.60 -1.45 -6.84
N CYS A 27 -14.99 -2.44 -6.24
CA CYS A 27 -14.38 -2.34 -4.92
C CYS A 27 -12.86 -2.44 -5.04
N VAL A 28 -12.15 -1.68 -4.24
CA VAL A 28 -10.69 -1.74 -4.14
C VAL A 28 -10.29 -2.37 -2.82
N LEU A 29 -9.25 -3.18 -2.84
CA LEU A 29 -8.74 -3.88 -1.66
C LEU A 29 -7.81 -2.98 -0.85
N PHE A 30 -8.11 -2.88 0.43
CA PHE A 30 -7.28 -2.21 1.43
C PHE A 30 -7.02 -3.12 2.61
N ALA A 31 -5.92 -2.88 3.29
CA ALA A 31 -5.62 -3.50 4.58
C ALA A 31 -6.05 -2.57 5.71
N GLY A 32 -6.38 -3.14 6.84
CA GLY A 32 -6.68 -2.42 8.06
C GLY A 32 -6.39 -3.30 9.28
N ASN A 33 -6.53 -2.74 10.48
CA ASN A 33 -6.35 -3.47 11.73
C ASN A 33 -7.24 -2.87 12.82
N GLU A 34 -7.30 -3.54 13.97
CA GLU A 34 -8.19 -3.13 15.08
C GLU A 34 -7.66 -1.95 15.90
N VAL A 35 -6.40 -1.60 15.74
CA VAL A 35 -5.72 -0.54 16.51
C VAL A 35 -5.81 0.80 15.83
N ASP A 36 -5.57 0.82 14.52
CA ASP A 36 -5.58 2.05 13.74
C ASP A 36 -6.97 2.31 13.15
N ASP A 37 -7.36 3.57 13.07
CA ASP A 37 -8.66 4.01 12.53
C ASP A 37 -8.62 4.35 11.05
N TYR A 38 -7.63 3.82 10.34
CA TYR A 38 -7.47 4.05 8.90
C TYR A 38 -7.15 2.76 8.15
N PHE A 39 -7.43 2.80 6.85
CA PHE A 39 -7.07 1.76 5.90
C PHE A 39 -5.84 2.18 5.11
N TYR A 40 -5.08 1.21 4.63
CA TYR A 40 -3.88 1.45 3.82
C TYR A 40 -3.79 0.43 2.69
N SER A 41 -3.08 0.80 1.63
CA SER A 41 -2.92 -0.07 0.47
C SER A 41 -2.12 -1.33 0.83
N VAL A 42 -2.50 -2.43 0.20
CA VAL A 42 -1.79 -3.72 0.30
C VAL A 42 -0.37 -3.55 -0.25
N GLY A 43 0.62 -3.96 0.50
CA GLY A 43 2.02 -3.84 0.09
C GLY A 43 2.98 -3.76 1.27
N GLY A 44 4.24 -3.54 0.97
CA GLY A 44 5.28 -3.44 1.98
C GLY A 44 6.63 -3.06 1.40
N ALA A 45 7.66 -3.15 2.22
CA ALA A 45 9.01 -2.80 1.83
C ALA A 45 9.57 -3.72 0.74
N VAL A 46 10.25 -3.14 -0.22
CA VAL A 46 11.07 -3.88 -1.18
C VAL A 46 12.32 -4.36 -0.44
N HIS A 47 12.69 -5.61 -0.62
CA HIS A 47 13.92 -6.15 -0.04
C HIS A 47 15.14 -5.83 -0.92
N MET A 48 16.32 -5.80 -0.30
CA MET A 48 17.57 -5.63 -1.03
C MET A 48 17.75 -6.76 -2.05
N GLY A 49 17.95 -6.39 -3.31
CA GLY A 49 18.10 -7.34 -4.41
C GLY A 49 16.79 -7.80 -5.05
N GLU A 50 15.65 -7.36 -4.54
CA GLU A 50 14.32 -7.65 -5.07
C GLU A 50 13.84 -6.50 -5.95
N THR A 51 13.18 -6.78 -7.07
CA THR A 51 12.50 -5.74 -7.85
C THR A 51 11.20 -5.35 -7.15
N ALA A 52 10.69 -4.14 -7.43
CA ALA A 52 9.40 -3.72 -6.88
C ALA A 52 8.24 -4.63 -7.36
N GLU A 53 8.32 -5.16 -8.57
CA GLU A 53 7.32 -6.12 -9.09
C GLU A 53 7.35 -7.44 -8.32
N GLU A 54 8.53 -7.98 -8.03
CA GLU A 54 8.66 -9.16 -7.18
C GLU A 54 8.14 -8.90 -5.77
N ALA A 55 8.46 -7.73 -5.21
CA ALA A 55 8.01 -7.32 -3.88
C ALA A 55 6.49 -7.24 -3.79
N VAL A 56 5.82 -6.60 -4.74
CA VAL A 56 4.36 -6.48 -4.69
C VAL A 56 3.67 -7.85 -4.77
N LYS A 57 4.19 -8.76 -5.59
CA LYS A 57 3.66 -10.12 -5.70
C LYS A 57 3.83 -10.90 -4.39
N ARG A 58 4.97 -10.78 -3.75
CA ARG A 58 5.25 -11.39 -2.44
C ARG A 58 4.34 -10.82 -1.36
N GLU A 59 4.25 -9.50 -1.25
CA GLU A 59 3.41 -8.83 -0.25
C GLU A 59 1.93 -9.17 -0.40
N VAL A 60 1.43 -9.16 -1.64
CA VAL A 60 0.03 -9.55 -1.90
C VAL A 60 -0.24 -10.98 -1.46
N LEU A 61 0.67 -11.91 -1.76
CA LEU A 61 0.53 -13.30 -1.33
C LEU A 61 0.56 -13.41 0.20
N GLU A 62 1.48 -12.72 0.87
CA GLU A 62 1.58 -12.73 2.34
C GLU A 62 0.33 -12.16 3.01
N GLU A 63 -0.20 -11.04 2.50
CA GLU A 63 -1.32 -10.35 3.11
C GLU A 63 -2.69 -10.96 2.77
N THR A 64 -2.86 -11.48 1.56
CA THR A 64 -4.16 -12.02 1.10
C THR A 64 -4.22 -13.54 1.11
N GLY A 65 -3.09 -14.23 1.08
CA GLY A 65 -3.03 -15.67 0.87
C GLY A 65 -3.28 -16.10 -0.57
N VAL A 66 -3.42 -15.14 -1.50
CA VAL A 66 -3.73 -15.39 -2.91
C VAL A 66 -2.61 -14.84 -3.80
N SER A 67 -2.16 -15.64 -4.77
CA SER A 67 -1.17 -15.22 -5.75
C SER A 67 -1.83 -14.40 -6.85
N TYR A 68 -1.44 -13.13 -6.97
CA TYR A 68 -1.91 -12.22 -8.02
C TYR A 68 -0.81 -11.97 -9.04
N GLU A 69 -1.21 -11.78 -10.28
CA GLU A 69 -0.32 -11.35 -11.35
C GLU A 69 -0.40 -9.84 -11.55
N VAL A 70 0.75 -9.23 -11.87
CA VAL A 70 0.83 -7.81 -12.21
C VAL A 70 0.29 -7.58 -13.62
N ASP A 71 -0.55 -6.55 -13.78
CA ASP A 71 -0.97 -6.05 -15.08
C ASP A 71 0.05 -5.00 -15.57
N HIS A 72 0.25 -3.93 -14.81
CA HIS A 72 1.21 -2.88 -15.15
C HIS A 72 1.56 -2.01 -13.95
N LEU A 73 2.67 -1.28 -14.06
CA LEU A 73 3.01 -0.21 -13.11
C LEU A 73 2.05 0.96 -13.34
N ALA A 74 1.26 1.29 -12.34
CA ALA A 74 0.22 2.31 -12.44
C ALA A 74 0.73 3.71 -12.08
N LEU A 75 1.48 3.82 -10.98
CA LEU A 75 2.00 5.11 -10.52
C LEU A 75 3.24 4.94 -9.64
N ILE A 76 4.00 6.03 -9.54
CA ILE A 76 5.09 6.21 -8.60
C ILE A 76 4.66 7.32 -7.64
N HIS A 77 4.72 7.05 -6.34
CA HIS A 77 4.31 7.98 -5.29
C HIS A 77 5.50 8.38 -4.44
N GLU A 78 5.83 9.66 -4.42
CA GLU A 78 6.75 10.24 -3.45
C GLU A 78 5.91 10.81 -2.31
N ASN A 79 6.03 10.23 -1.12
CA ASN A 79 5.16 10.51 0.01
C ASN A 79 5.98 11.01 1.21
N PHE A 80 5.63 12.19 1.70
CA PHE A 80 6.27 12.84 2.84
C PHE A 80 5.24 13.03 3.94
N PHE A 81 5.47 12.42 5.12
CA PHE A 81 4.52 12.49 6.23
C PHE A 81 5.21 12.33 7.57
N ILE A 82 4.49 12.62 8.64
CA ILE A 82 4.95 12.36 10.00
C ILE A 82 4.33 11.05 10.49
N GLY A 83 5.16 10.16 10.97
CA GLY A 83 4.72 8.86 11.48
C GLY A 83 3.79 8.97 12.68
N SER A 84 2.99 7.94 12.88
CA SER A 84 2.04 7.80 13.98
C SER A 84 2.36 6.55 14.80
N SER A 85 1.57 6.29 15.84
CA SER A 85 1.74 5.11 16.71
C SER A 85 3.17 4.94 17.25
N CYS A 86 3.78 3.81 17.03
CA CYS A 86 5.15 3.51 17.50
C CYS A 86 6.24 4.34 16.81
N LEU A 87 5.93 5.04 15.72
CA LEU A 87 6.84 5.90 14.96
C LEU A 87 6.44 7.37 15.02
N LYS A 88 5.68 7.75 16.05
CA LYS A 88 5.17 9.11 16.22
C LYS A 88 6.31 10.14 16.21
N GLY A 89 6.15 11.13 15.34
CA GLY A 89 7.12 12.23 15.23
C GLY A 89 8.29 11.96 14.30
N VAL A 90 8.42 10.74 13.76
CA VAL A 90 9.43 10.44 12.74
C VAL A 90 8.97 11.00 11.40
N GLU A 91 9.83 11.78 10.75
CA GLU A 91 9.58 12.32 9.42
C GLU A 91 9.90 11.26 8.36
N PHE A 92 8.88 10.87 7.60
CA PHE A 92 9.01 9.85 6.55
C PHE A 92 9.20 10.46 5.18
N HIS A 93 10.12 9.87 4.42
CA HIS A 93 10.25 10.02 2.98
C HIS A 93 10.06 8.62 2.37
N GLU A 94 8.92 8.39 1.75
CA GLU A 94 8.59 7.11 1.16
C GLU A 94 8.53 7.21 -0.37
N LEU A 95 9.19 6.27 -1.03
CA LEU A 95 9.08 6.07 -2.47
C LEU A 95 8.29 4.78 -2.68
N ALA A 96 7.09 4.87 -3.24
CA ALA A 96 6.21 3.72 -3.43
C ALA A 96 5.87 3.52 -4.91
N PHE A 97 6.03 2.29 -5.36
CA PHE A 97 5.62 1.85 -6.69
C PHE A 97 4.30 1.11 -6.57
N TYR A 98 3.25 1.63 -7.21
CA TYR A 98 1.92 1.02 -7.21
C TYR A 98 1.67 0.26 -8.50
N TYR A 99 1.40 -1.03 -8.37
CA TYR A 99 1.11 -1.92 -9.48
C TYR A 99 -0.37 -2.22 -9.54
N TRP A 100 -0.96 -2.06 -10.72
CA TRP A 100 -2.30 -2.55 -11.00
C TRP A 100 -2.21 -4.06 -11.20
N MET A 101 -2.96 -4.81 -10.39
CA MET A 101 -2.96 -6.27 -10.46
C MET A 101 -4.09 -6.75 -11.38
N LYS A 102 -3.89 -7.90 -12.01
CA LYS A 102 -4.94 -8.54 -12.81
C LYS A 102 -6.05 -9.05 -11.88
N PRO A 103 -7.33 -8.75 -12.17
CA PRO A 103 -8.43 -9.23 -11.34
C PRO A 103 -8.53 -10.77 -11.37
N MET A 104 -8.95 -11.35 -10.26
CA MET A 104 -9.14 -12.80 -10.09
C MET A 104 -10.58 -13.25 -10.25
N GLY A 105 -11.53 -12.30 -10.34
CA GLY A 105 -12.94 -12.56 -10.46
C GLY A 105 -13.67 -12.93 -9.16
N GLN A 106 -13.01 -12.76 -8.01
CA GLN A 106 -13.60 -13.08 -6.71
C GLN A 106 -13.00 -12.22 -5.60
N ARG A 107 -13.73 -12.05 -4.50
CA ARG A 107 -13.38 -11.19 -3.36
C ARG A 107 -13.22 -11.95 -2.05
N VAL A 108 -12.61 -13.13 -2.07
CA VAL A 108 -12.44 -13.94 -0.85
C VAL A 108 -10.97 -14.14 -0.52
N PHE A 109 -10.56 -13.80 0.72
CA PHE A 109 -9.20 -14.00 1.20
C PHE A 109 -9.14 -14.48 2.64
N MET A 110 -7.99 -15.06 2.99
CA MET A 110 -7.56 -15.26 4.37
C MET A 110 -6.22 -14.55 4.55
N SER A 111 -6.20 -13.49 5.35
CA SER A 111 -4.96 -12.78 5.70
C SER A 111 -4.24 -13.46 6.86
N GLN A 112 -2.91 -13.51 6.76
CA GLN A 112 -2.03 -13.95 7.85
C GLN A 112 -0.97 -12.90 8.19
N SER A 113 -1.12 -11.72 7.65
CA SER A 113 -0.20 -10.61 7.84
C SER A 113 -0.39 -9.95 9.21
N ARG A 114 0.67 -9.28 9.68
CA ARG A 114 0.67 -8.47 10.90
C ARG A 114 1.39 -7.16 10.67
N THR A 115 0.96 -6.13 11.41
CA THR A 115 1.66 -4.84 11.41
C THR A 115 3.03 -4.94 12.10
N MET A 116 3.83 -3.87 12.03
CA MET A 116 5.12 -3.78 12.74
C MET A 116 4.97 -3.99 14.26
N SER A 117 3.84 -3.62 14.84
CA SER A 117 3.53 -3.83 16.27
C SER A 117 2.92 -5.20 16.56
N GLY A 118 2.82 -6.09 15.58
CA GLY A 118 2.32 -7.45 15.73
C GLY A 118 0.79 -7.58 15.68
N VAL A 119 0.06 -6.52 15.39
CA VAL A 119 -1.41 -6.55 15.25
C VAL A 119 -1.79 -7.21 13.94
N LYS A 120 -2.80 -8.08 13.98
CA LYS A 120 -3.30 -8.76 12.79
C LYS A 120 -3.92 -7.78 11.80
N GLU A 121 -3.48 -7.86 10.55
CA GLU A 121 -4.07 -7.11 9.44
C GLU A 121 -5.25 -7.88 8.85
N THR A 122 -6.30 -7.14 8.52
CA THR A 122 -7.50 -7.67 7.86
C THR A 122 -7.68 -6.97 6.52
N MET A 123 -8.08 -7.74 5.51
CA MET A 123 -8.36 -7.21 4.18
C MET A 123 -9.80 -6.76 4.08
N TYR A 124 -10.01 -5.59 3.47
CA TYR A 124 -11.33 -4.98 3.28
C TYR A 124 -11.53 -4.60 1.83
N TRP A 125 -12.65 -5.00 1.27
CA TRP A 125 -13.10 -4.51 -0.02
C TRP A 125 -13.96 -3.27 0.19
N ILE A 126 -13.45 -2.13 -0.28
CA ILE A 126 -14.14 -0.84 -0.11
C ILE A 126 -14.66 -0.40 -1.47
N PRO A 127 -15.97 -0.12 -1.59
CA PRO A 127 -16.50 0.45 -2.82
C PRO A 127 -15.75 1.73 -3.18
N ILE A 128 -15.31 1.85 -4.43
CA ILE A 128 -14.54 3.00 -4.90
C ILE A 128 -15.28 4.32 -4.62
N ASP A 129 -16.60 4.33 -4.80
CA ASP A 129 -17.44 5.50 -4.55
C ASP A 129 -17.51 5.90 -3.07
N GLU A 130 -17.13 5.01 -2.16
CA GLU A 130 -17.19 5.23 -0.71
C GLU A 130 -15.83 5.51 -0.08
N LEU A 131 -14.74 5.54 -0.85
CA LEU A 131 -13.40 5.77 -0.33
C LEU A 131 -13.25 7.12 0.39
N ASP A 132 -14.01 8.14 0.01
CA ASP A 132 -14.00 9.44 0.66
C ASP A 132 -14.78 9.49 1.99
N LYS A 133 -15.53 8.43 2.31
CA LYS A 133 -16.27 8.30 3.57
C LYS A 133 -15.46 7.63 4.68
N VAL A 134 -14.27 7.14 4.36
CA VAL A 134 -13.36 6.46 5.28
C VAL A 134 -11.97 7.07 5.21
N HIS A 135 -11.17 6.88 6.25
CA HIS A 135 -9.76 7.24 6.21
C HIS A 135 -8.99 6.14 5.50
N ALA A 136 -8.69 6.33 4.22
CA ALA A 136 -7.89 5.39 3.43
C ALA A 136 -6.68 6.10 2.83
N TYR A 137 -5.53 5.45 2.93
CA TYR A 137 -4.27 5.96 2.39
C TYR A 137 -3.75 5.05 1.28
N PRO A 138 -3.30 5.61 0.17
CA PRO A 138 -3.13 7.05 -0.10
C PRO A 138 -4.48 7.75 -0.36
N SER A 139 -4.59 9.00 0.09
CA SER A 139 -5.83 9.78 0.02
C SER A 139 -6.27 10.10 -1.41
N PHE A 140 -5.37 10.03 -2.40
CA PHE A 140 -5.68 10.27 -3.81
C PHE A 140 -6.32 9.07 -4.51
N MET A 141 -6.47 7.91 -3.85
CA MET A 141 -6.83 6.66 -4.53
C MET A 141 -8.19 6.74 -5.24
N LYS A 142 -9.20 7.35 -4.62
CA LYS A 142 -10.51 7.49 -5.25
C LYS A 142 -10.42 8.27 -6.57
N GLU A 143 -9.80 9.44 -6.53
CA GLU A 143 -9.61 10.28 -7.72
C GLU A 143 -8.81 9.55 -8.79
N PHE A 144 -7.73 8.89 -8.40
CA PHE A 144 -6.90 8.11 -9.31
C PHE A 144 -7.71 7.01 -10.02
N LEU A 145 -8.50 6.25 -9.27
CA LEU A 145 -9.28 5.13 -9.83
C LEU A 145 -10.44 5.61 -10.73
N GLN A 146 -10.96 6.81 -10.50
CA GLN A 146 -12.06 7.39 -11.28
C GLN A 146 -11.61 8.21 -12.48
N THR A 147 -10.31 8.44 -12.63
CA THR A 147 -9.72 9.22 -13.72
C THR A 147 -8.99 8.32 -14.69
N PRO A 148 -9.26 8.40 -16.01
CA PRO A 148 -8.49 7.64 -17.00
C PRO A 148 -7.03 8.08 -17.03
N HIS A 149 -6.12 7.10 -17.09
CA HIS A 149 -4.68 7.35 -17.16
C HIS A 149 -4.05 6.62 -18.36
N THR A 150 -3.03 7.25 -18.93
CA THR A 150 -2.14 6.62 -19.92
C THR A 150 -0.72 6.65 -19.37
N GLY A 151 -0.04 5.51 -19.39
CA GLY A 151 1.32 5.39 -18.86
C GLY A 151 1.36 5.41 -17.33
N VAL A 152 2.54 5.70 -16.80
CA VAL A 152 2.80 5.71 -15.35
C VAL A 152 2.58 7.12 -14.81
N ALA A 153 1.69 7.27 -13.83
CA ALA A 153 1.48 8.54 -13.15
C ALA A 153 2.61 8.79 -12.12
N HIS A 154 2.95 10.05 -11.91
CA HIS A 154 3.89 10.45 -10.85
C HIS A 154 3.16 11.40 -9.89
N ILE A 155 2.98 10.97 -8.66
CA ILE A 155 2.22 11.70 -7.65
C ILE A 155 3.14 12.03 -6.47
N ILE A 156 3.05 13.26 -5.99
CA ILE A 156 3.80 13.74 -4.83
C ILE A 156 2.79 14.22 -3.79
N THR A 157 2.90 13.72 -2.55
CA THR A 157 2.13 14.22 -1.42
C THR A 157 3.06 14.63 -0.29
N ASP A 158 2.76 15.74 0.38
CA ASP A 158 3.56 16.23 1.50
C ASP A 158 2.62 16.67 2.63
N GLU A 159 2.54 15.85 3.65
CA GLU A 159 1.69 16.04 4.83
C GLU A 159 2.52 16.25 6.11
N ARG A 160 3.71 16.82 5.98
CA ARG A 160 4.63 17.04 7.13
C ARG A 160 4.24 18.23 8.01
N MET A 161 3.28 19.03 7.60
CA MET A 161 2.85 20.20 8.35
C MET A 161 1.61 19.95 9.20
#